data_c1c01bce513b868582d1c84295723353
#
_entry.id   c1c01bce513b868582d1c84295723353
#
_cell.length_a   1.000
_cell.length_b   1.000
_cell.length_c   1.000
_cell.angle_alpha   90.00
_cell.angle_beta   90.00
_cell.angle_gamma   90.00
#
_symmetry.space_group_name_H-M   'P 1'
#
loop_
_entity.id
_entity.type
_entity.pdbx_description
1 polymer ?
#
loop_
_entity_poly.entity_id
_entity_poly.type
_entity_poly.pdbx_seq_one_letter_code
_entity_poly.pdbx_strand_id
1 'polypeptide(L)'
;MKVEIKNRWDDTVLYSADVDADENTPNSILLRFAVLSALEAKADLRSADLRYANLRYANLRSADLSYANLRSANLRSADLRSADLRSADLRSADLRYANLRSANLRSADLRSADLRSADLRSADLRYANLRSADLRSADLRYANLRSADLSYANLRSADLRSFKADLWMTLTQNRHEVPALIAALRDGRVDGSTYKGECACLVGTIANAKSVKYDVLDHGASNPAEQWFAMIRKGDKPEDDSAGGFASKMALEWSLEWLVLNEMTEPAAALSTPHTPTGE
;
A
#
# COMPACT_ATOMS: atom_id res chain seq x y z
N MET A 1 -13.15 -32.71 -19.56
CA MET A 1 -13.18 -32.89 -18.09
C MET A 1 -14.01 -31.79 -17.48
N LYS A 2 -14.86 -32.14 -16.48
CA LYS A 2 -15.62 -31.15 -15.75
C LYS A 2 -14.77 -30.56 -14.63
N VAL A 3 -14.60 -29.22 -14.61
CA VAL A 3 -13.81 -28.48 -13.64
C VAL A 3 -14.72 -27.50 -12.90
N GLU A 4 -14.74 -27.59 -11.58
CA GLU A 4 -15.60 -26.75 -10.75
C GLU A 4 -14.81 -25.68 -10.03
N ILE A 5 -15.30 -24.46 -10.09
CA ILE A 5 -14.87 -23.35 -9.21
C ILE A 5 -15.85 -23.32 -8.04
N LYS A 6 -15.31 -23.46 -6.84
CA LYS A 6 -16.10 -23.54 -5.60
C LYS A 6 -15.96 -22.27 -4.77
N ASN A 7 -16.96 -22.01 -3.98
CA ASN A 7 -16.92 -20.98 -2.96
C ASN A 7 -15.95 -21.42 -1.84
N ARG A 8 -15.09 -20.50 -1.38
CA ARG A 8 -14.06 -20.76 -0.36
C ARG A 8 -14.58 -21.05 1.04
N TRP A 9 -15.86 -20.78 1.30
CA TRP A 9 -16.44 -20.84 2.64
C TRP A 9 -17.32 -22.06 2.87
N ASP A 10 -18.07 -22.48 1.86
CA ASP A 10 -19.11 -23.50 1.96
C ASP A 10 -19.02 -24.59 0.88
N ASP A 11 -17.97 -24.55 0.05
CA ASP A 11 -17.71 -25.47 -1.06
C ASP A 11 -18.83 -25.55 -2.11
N THR A 12 -19.81 -24.64 -2.09
CA THR A 12 -20.83 -24.56 -3.15
C THR A 12 -20.19 -24.29 -4.51
N VAL A 13 -20.72 -24.89 -5.57
CA VAL A 13 -20.20 -24.70 -6.92
C VAL A 13 -20.66 -23.34 -7.45
N LEU A 14 -19.72 -22.43 -7.69
CA LEU A 14 -19.96 -21.12 -8.30
C LEU A 14 -20.04 -21.22 -9.82
N TYR A 15 -19.19 -22.05 -10.40
CA TYR A 15 -19.14 -22.26 -11.84
C TYR A 15 -18.58 -23.65 -12.18
N SER A 16 -19.05 -24.22 -13.29
CA SER A 16 -18.61 -25.51 -13.78
C SER A 16 -18.29 -25.39 -15.26
N ALA A 17 -17.05 -25.66 -15.62
CA ALA A 17 -16.57 -25.64 -17.00
C ALA A 17 -16.29 -27.04 -17.53
N ASP A 18 -16.68 -27.27 -18.78
CA ASP A 18 -16.17 -28.41 -19.53
C ASP A 18 -14.85 -28.01 -20.20
N VAL A 19 -13.74 -28.62 -19.71
CA VAL A 19 -12.40 -28.30 -20.18
C VAL A 19 -11.88 -29.45 -21.03
N ASP A 20 -11.44 -29.15 -22.25
CA ASP A 20 -10.75 -30.09 -23.09
C ASP A 20 -9.28 -30.19 -22.62
N ALA A 21 -9.00 -31.20 -21.84
CA ALA A 21 -7.69 -31.45 -21.23
C ALA A 21 -7.50 -32.95 -20.97
N ASP A 22 -6.24 -33.39 -20.98
CA ASP A 22 -5.89 -34.76 -20.63
C ASP A 22 -5.91 -35.01 -19.11
N GLU A 23 -5.93 -36.28 -18.69
CA GLU A 23 -6.00 -36.70 -17.28
C GLU A 23 -4.80 -36.25 -16.46
N ASN A 24 -3.67 -35.93 -17.10
CA ASN A 24 -2.42 -35.50 -16.43
C ASN A 24 -2.32 -33.97 -16.34
N THR A 25 -3.30 -33.21 -16.87
CA THR A 25 -3.28 -31.76 -16.82
C THR A 25 -3.32 -31.29 -15.35
N PRO A 26 -2.32 -30.52 -14.89
CA PRO A 26 -2.29 -30.03 -13.51
C PRO A 26 -3.56 -29.26 -13.14
N ASN A 27 -4.07 -29.45 -11.93
CA ASN A 27 -5.26 -28.76 -11.44
C ASN A 27 -5.13 -27.22 -11.52
N SER A 28 -3.92 -26.68 -11.33
CA SER A 28 -3.65 -25.24 -11.49
C SER A 28 -3.92 -24.72 -12.91
N ILE A 29 -3.74 -25.54 -13.93
CA ILE A 29 -4.03 -25.23 -15.32
C ILE A 29 -5.52 -25.45 -15.60
N LEU A 30 -6.11 -26.52 -15.08
CA LEU A 30 -7.56 -26.76 -15.20
C LEU A 30 -8.36 -25.60 -14.62
N LEU A 31 -7.99 -25.10 -13.42
CA LEU A 31 -8.59 -23.91 -12.82
C LEU A 31 -8.44 -22.67 -13.69
N ARG A 32 -7.31 -22.50 -14.39
CA ARG A 32 -7.16 -21.39 -15.35
C ARG A 32 -8.23 -21.43 -16.44
N PHE A 33 -8.43 -22.58 -17.07
CA PHE A 33 -9.45 -22.72 -18.13
C PHE A 33 -10.85 -22.46 -17.57
N ALA A 34 -11.15 -22.99 -16.39
CA ALA A 34 -12.45 -22.78 -15.75
C ALA A 34 -12.66 -21.28 -15.42
N VAL A 35 -11.64 -20.57 -14.91
CA VAL A 35 -11.73 -19.13 -14.63
C VAL A 35 -11.95 -18.32 -15.91
N LEU A 36 -11.22 -18.60 -16.98
CA LEU A 36 -11.39 -17.88 -18.24
C LEU A 36 -12.79 -18.12 -18.84
N SER A 37 -13.27 -19.35 -18.81
CA SER A 37 -14.64 -19.71 -19.23
C SER A 37 -15.71 -19.01 -18.36
N ALA A 38 -15.50 -18.97 -17.04
CA ALA A 38 -16.41 -18.28 -16.12
C ALA A 38 -16.50 -16.79 -16.41
N LEU A 39 -15.36 -16.15 -16.73
CA LEU A 39 -15.34 -14.72 -17.08
C LEU A 39 -16.08 -14.44 -18.40
N GLU A 40 -15.91 -15.29 -19.41
CA GLU A 40 -16.66 -15.20 -20.66
C GLU A 40 -18.17 -15.37 -20.45
N ALA A 41 -18.55 -16.31 -19.57
CA ALA A 41 -19.92 -16.53 -19.14
C ALA A 41 -20.48 -15.46 -18.18
N LYS A 42 -19.64 -14.50 -17.74
CA LYS A 42 -19.98 -13.49 -16.72
C LYS A 42 -20.47 -14.11 -15.40
N ALA A 43 -19.93 -15.27 -15.05
CA ALA A 43 -20.24 -15.94 -13.79
C ALA A 43 -19.73 -15.14 -12.59
N ASP A 44 -20.38 -15.31 -11.46
CA ASP A 44 -19.96 -14.70 -10.19
C ASP A 44 -18.77 -15.47 -9.60
N LEU A 45 -17.60 -14.82 -9.56
CA LEU A 45 -16.37 -15.38 -9.00
C LEU A 45 -16.04 -14.80 -7.61
N ARG A 46 -16.94 -14.06 -7.01
CA ARG A 46 -16.76 -13.58 -5.63
C ARG A 46 -16.63 -14.78 -4.69
N SER A 47 -15.72 -14.65 -3.75
CA SER A 47 -15.41 -15.74 -2.80
C SER A 47 -14.95 -17.06 -3.45
N ALA A 48 -14.55 -17.06 -4.71
CA ALA A 48 -14.04 -18.26 -5.38
C ALA A 48 -12.76 -18.80 -4.70
N ASP A 49 -12.65 -20.13 -4.59
CA ASP A 49 -11.40 -20.78 -4.20
C ASP A 49 -10.52 -21.02 -5.42
N LEU A 50 -9.52 -20.14 -5.56
CA LEU A 50 -8.56 -20.13 -6.68
C LEU A 50 -7.12 -20.35 -6.19
N ARG A 51 -6.97 -21.02 -5.04
CA ARG A 51 -5.65 -21.34 -4.49
C ARG A 51 -4.80 -22.08 -5.52
N TYR A 52 -3.54 -21.68 -5.63
CA TYR A 52 -2.55 -22.30 -6.54
C TYR A 52 -2.93 -22.22 -8.03
N ALA A 53 -3.99 -21.52 -8.42
CA ALA A 53 -4.37 -21.39 -9.82
C ALA A 53 -3.24 -20.75 -10.65
N ASN A 54 -2.99 -21.27 -11.85
CA ASN A 54 -2.02 -20.70 -12.76
C ASN A 54 -2.72 -19.71 -13.70
N LEU A 55 -2.82 -18.47 -13.25
CA LEU A 55 -3.46 -17.36 -13.98
C LEU A 55 -2.42 -16.44 -14.67
N ARG A 56 -1.24 -16.98 -14.94
CA ARG A 56 -0.17 -16.25 -15.63
C ARG A 56 -0.67 -15.75 -16.99
N TYR A 57 -0.45 -14.44 -17.26
CA TYR A 57 -0.92 -13.74 -18.47
C TYR A 57 -2.45 -13.75 -18.67
N ALA A 58 -3.23 -14.14 -17.68
CA ALA A 58 -4.69 -14.12 -17.80
C ALA A 58 -5.21 -12.69 -17.94
N ASN A 59 -6.23 -12.52 -18.78
CA ASN A 59 -6.99 -11.27 -18.82
C ASN A 59 -8.11 -11.34 -17.77
N LEU A 60 -7.87 -10.65 -16.65
CA LEU A 60 -8.78 -10.54 -15.50
C LEU A 60 -9.26 -9.09 -15.32
N ARG A 61 -9.20 -8.32 -16.40
CA ARG A 61 -9.61 -6.90 -16.38
C ARG A 61 -11.07 -6.77 -15.94
N SER A 62 -11.28 -5.88 -14.97
CA SER A 62 -12.60 -5.61 -14.39
C SER A 62 -13.31 -6.84 -13.80
N ALA A 63 -12.60 -7.94 -13.58
CA ALA A 63 -13.17 -9.11 -12.92
C ALA A 63 -13.53 -8.78 -11.46
N ASP A 64 -14.68 -9.27 -10.99
CA ASP A 64 -15.01 -9.25 -9.56
C ASP A 64 -14.48 -10.54 -8.90
N LEU A 65 -13.37 -10.38 -8.20
CA LEU A 65 -12.68 -11.42 -7.42
C LEU A 65 -12.70 -11.04 -5.93
N SER A 66 -13.66 -10.21 -5.52
CA SER A 66 -13.79 -9.79 -4.14
C SER A 66 -13.99 -11.01 -3.23
N TYR A 67 -13.29 -11.00 -2.08
CA TYR A 67 -13.25 -12.10 -1.13
C TYR A 67 -12.69 -13.43 -1.66
N ALA A 68 -12.22 -13.51 -2.91
CA ALA A 68 -11.65 -14.74 -3.47
C ALA A 68 -10.38 -15.18 -2.71
N ASN A 69 -10.13 -16.48 -2.70
CA ASN A 69 -8.92 -17.08 -2.18
C ASN A 69 -7.93 -17.33 -3.33
N LEU A 70 -6.98 -16.44 -3.49
CA LEU A 70 -5.91 -16.49 -4.48
C LEU A 70 -4.55 -16.81 -3.84
N ARG A 71 -4.57 -17.43 -2.66
CA ARG A 71 -3.33 -17.78 -1.94
C ARG A 71 -2.43 -18.64 -2.82
N SER A 72 -1.16 -18.22 -2.92
CA SER A 72 -0.14 -18.89 -3.74
C SER A 72 -0.52 -19.07 -5.22
N ALA A 73 -1.49 -18.30 -5.73
CA ALA A 73 -1.80 -18.26 -7.15
C ALA A 73 -0.68 -17.61 -7.96
N ASN A 74 -0.46 -18.09 -9.18
CA ASN A 74 0.46 -17.47 -10.11
C ASN A 74 -0.30 -16.49 -11.01
N LEU A 75 -0.18 -15.20 -10.71
CA LEU A 75 -0.78 -14.08 -11.42
C LEU A 75 0.28 -13.26 -12.20
N ARG A 76 1.46 -13.88 -12.43
CA ARG A 76 2.56 -13.19 -13.12
C ARG A 76 2.11 -12.66 -14.48
N SER A 77 2.36 -11.38 -14.72
CA SER A 77 1.97 -10.67 -15.94
C SER A 77 0.47 -10.74 -16.28
N ALA A 78 -0.40 -11.02 -15.31
CA ALA A 78 -1.84 -10.96 -15.50
C ALA A 78 -2.31 -9.50 -15.67
N ASP A 79 -3.36 -9.30 -16.45
CA ASP A 79 -4.04 -8.01 -16.57
C ASP A 79 -5.21 -7.95 -15.58
N LEU A 80 -5.00 -7.25 -14.48
CA LEU A 80 -5.95 -7.05 -13.37
C LEU A 80 -6.44 -5.59 -13.32
N ARG A 81 -6.33 -4.85 -14.41
CA ARG A 81 -6.78 -3.44 -14.44
C ARG A 81 -8.24 -3.33 -14.03
N SER A 82 -8.49 -2.42 -13.10
CA SER A 82 -9.84 -2.16 -12.57
C SER A 82 -10.54 -3.40 -11.99
N ALA A 83 -9.82 -4.48 -11.70
CA ALA A 83 -10.39 -5.64 -11.04
C ALA A 83 -10.78 -5.30 -9.60
N ASP A 84 -11.84 -5.92 -9.10
CA ASP A 84 -12.22 -5.86 -7.70
C ASP A 84 -11.62 -7.05 -6.93
N LEU A 85 -10.65 -6.74 -6.07
CA LEU A 85 -9.93 -7.69 -5.22
C LEU A 85 -10.13 -7.35 -3.74
N ARG A 86 -11.21 -6.64 -3.40
CA ARG A 86 -11.49 -6.27 -2.00
C ARG A 86 -11.53 -7.51 -1.12
N SER A 87 -10.80 -7.45 -0.01
CA SER A 87 -10.73 -8.54 0.97
C SER A 87 -10.33 -9.89 0.38
N ALA A 88 -9.71 -9.92 -0.79
CA ALA A 88 -9.16 -11.15 -1.37
C ALA A 88 -7.94 -11.61 -0.56
N ASP A 89 -7.75 -12.92 -0.48
CA ASP A 89 -6.55 -13.55 0.10
C ASP A 89 -5.51 -13.80 -1.01
N LEU A 90 -4.51 -12.92 -1.09
CA LEU A 90 -3.41 -12.96 -2.06
C LEU A 90 -2.08 -13.34 -1.40
N ARG A 91 -2.12 -13.96 -0.22
CA ARG A 91 -0.90 -14.34 0.51
C ARG A 91 0.00 -15.22 -0.35
N SER A 92 1.27 -14.85 -0.41
CA SER A 92 2.29 -15.58 -1.18
C SER A 92 1.95 -15.74 -2.68
N ALA A 93 1.06 -14.93 -3.23
CA ALA A 93 0.77 -14.93 -4.67
C ALA A 93 1.95 -14.34 -5.47
N ASP A 94 2.18 -14.86 -6.66
CA ASP A 94 3.13 -14.31 -7.62
C ASP A 94 2.43 -13.29 -8.52
N LEU A 95 2.59 -12.00 -8.21
CA LEU A 95 2.02 -10.85 -8.94
C LEU A 95 3.09 -10.09 -9.73
N ARG A 96 4.25 -10.70 -9.96
CA ARG A 96 5.33 -10.04 -10.72
C ARG A 96 4.85 -9.59 -12.08
N TYR A 97 5.17 -8.33 -12.41
CA TYR A 97 4.79 -7.72 -13.69
C TYR A 97 3.26 -7.67 -13.94
N ALA A 98 2.44 -7.96 -12.94
CA ALA A 98 0.97 -7.85 -13.07
C ALA A 98 0.57 -6.38 -13.26
N ASN A 99 -0.46 -6.16 -14.08
CA ASN A 99 -1.04 -4.84 -14.24
C ASN A 99 -2.26 -4.70 -13.32
N LEU A 100 -2.07 -4.03 -12.20
CA LEU A 100 -3.07 -3.75 -11.15
C LEU A 100 -3.56 -2.29 -11.19
N ARG A 101 -3.33 -1.59 -12.31
CA ARG A 101 -3.72 -0.18 -12.42
C ARG A 101 -5.21 0.00 -12.12
N SER A 102 -5.51 0.91 -11.20
CA SER A 102 -6.86 1.21 -10.74
C SER A 102 -7.63 0.00 -10.16
N ALA A 103 -6.94 -1.07 -9.80
CA ALA A 103 -7.57 -2.20 -9.12
C ALA A 103 -7.98 -1.80 -7.70
N ASN A 104 -9.05 -2.41 -7.21
CA ASN A 104 -9.52 -2.24 -5.85
C ASN A 104 -9.00 -3.38 -4.96
N LEU A 105 -7.97 -3.10 -4.17
CA LEU A 105 -7.29 -4.02 -3.26
C LEU A 105 -7.60 -3.68 -1.78
N ARG A 106 -8.67 -2.92 -1.54
CA ARG A 106 -9.02 -2.51 -0.18
C ARG A 106 -9.18 -3.73 0.74
N SER A 107 -8.48 -3.69 1.87
CA SER A 107 -8.48 -4.76 2.87
C SER A 107 -8.01 -6.13 2.33
N ALA A 108 -7.35 -6.20 1.17
CA ALA A 108 -6.78 -7.42 0.66
C ALA A 108 -5.60 -7.89 1.54
N ASP A 109 -5.42 -9.19 1.65
CA ASP A 109 -4.27 -9.78 2.34
C ASP A 109 -3.17 -10.16 1.33
N LEU A 110 -2.14 -9.33 1.24
CA LEU A 110 -1.00 -9.45 0.33
C LEU A 110 0.29 -9.87 1.05
N ARG A 111 0.18 -10.43 2.26
CA ARG A 111 1.35 -10.84 3.04
C ARG A 111 2.26 -11.77 2.25
N SER A 112 3.55 -11.42 2.21
CA SER A 112 4.57 -12.19 1.49
C SER A 112 4.28 -12.38 -0.01
N ALA A 113 3.40 -11.58 -0.61
CA ALA A 113 3.18 -11.60 -2.05
C ALA A 113 4.38 -11.01 -2.80
N ASP A 114 4.65 -11.51 -3.99
CA ASP A 114 5.70 -11.01 -4.86
C ASP A 114 5.08 -10.04 -5.90
N LEU A 115 5.24 -8.74 -5.66
CA LEU A 115 4.71 -7.64 -6.46
C LEU A 115 5.81 -6.94 -7.28
N ARG A 116 6.97 -7.59 -7.47
CA ARG A 116 8.08 -6.97 -8.19
C ARG A 116 7.69 -6.51 -9.58
N SER A 117 8.01 -5.25 -9.86
CA SER A 117 7.68 -4.61 -11.14
C SER A 117 6.19 -4.63 -11.49
N ALA A 118 5.30 -4.78 -10.53
CA ALA A 118 3.86 -4.66 -10.75
C ALA A 118 3.47 -3.19 -11.00
N ASP A 119 2.48 -2.96 -11.85
CA ASP A 119 1.88 -1.64 -12.05
C ASP A 119 0.68 -1.47 -11.11
N LEU A 120 0.88 -0.75 -10.02
CA LEU A 120 -0.11 -0.44 -8.99
C LEU A 120 -0.63 1.00 -9.08
N ARG A 121 -0.41 1.68 -10.21
CA ARG A 121 -0.83 3.08 -10.38
C ARG A 121 -2.32 3.24 -10.10
N SER A 122 -2.63 4.20 -9.23
CA SER A 122 -4.01 4.53 -8.85
C SER A 122 -4.79 3.34 -8.25
N ALA A 123 -4.12 2.29 -7.78
CA ALA A 123 -4.77 1.19 -7.07
C ALA A 123 -5.26 1.64 -5.69
N ASP A 124 -6.39 1.13 -5.25
CA ASP A 124 -6.89 1.33 -3.88
C ASP A 124 -6.37 0.22 -2.96
N LEU A 125 -5.33 0.54 -2.19
CA LEU A 125 -4.68 -0.35 -1.23
C LEU A 125 -5.04 0.00 0.23
N ARG A 126 -6.12 0.76 0.45
CA ARG A 126 -6.53 1.14 1.81
C ARG A 126 -6.77 -0.10 2.68
N TYR A 127 -6.17 -0.08 3.86
CA TYR A 127 -6.27 -1.18 4.84
C TYR A 127 -5.73 -2.53 4.31
N ALA A 128 -5.03 -2.57 3.19
CA ALA A 128 -4.40 -3.79 2.69
C ALA A 128 -3.25 -4.22 3.61
N ASN A 129 -3.07 -5.51 3.77
CA ASN A 129 -1.94 -6.07 4.51
C ASN A 129 -0.84 -6.47 3.53
N LEU A 130 0.21 -5.66 3.43
CA LEU A 130 1.39 -5.84 2.57
C LEU A 130 2.62 -6.30 3.36
N ARG A 131 2.41 -6.81 4.60
CA ARG A 131 3.52 -7.22 5.47
C ARG A 131 4.42 -8.23 4.75
N SER A 132 5.72 -7.94 4.75
CA SER A 132 6.74 -8.77 4.09
C SER A 132 6.53 -8.95 2.57
N ALA A 133 5.70 -8.15 1.92
CA ALA A 133 5.55 -8.19 0.46
C ALA A 133 6.80 -7.66 -0.24
N ASP A 134 7.09 -8.19 -1.42
CA ASP A 134 8.19 -7.70 -2.26
C ASP A 134 7.65 -6.75 -3.33
N LEU A 135 7.83 -5.45 -3.13
CA LEU A 135 7.38 -4.35 -4.00
C LEU A 135 8.53 -3.73 -4.79
N ARG A 136 9.67 -4.43 -4.91
CA ARG A 136 10.82 -3.88 -5.63
C ARG A 136 10.46 -3.48 -7.06
N SER A 137 10.82 -2.25 -7.42
CA SER A 137 10.55 -1.67 -8.73
C SER A 137 9.05 -1.62 -9.11
N ALA A 138 8.13 -1.77 -8.15
CA ALA A 138 6.71 -1.57 -8.39
C ALA A 138 6.39 -0.09 -8.65
N ASP A 139 5.41 0.18 -9.49
CA ASP A 139 4.91 1.54 -9.75
C ASP A 139 3.70 1.83 -8.85
N LEU A 140 3.92 2.59 -7.78
CA LEU A 140 2.92 2.98 -6.78
C LEU A 140 2.39 4.41 -6.97
N ARG A 141 2.65 5.04 -8.11
CA ARG A 141 2.20 6.41 -8.35
C ARG A 141 0.68 6.52 -8.21
N TYR A 142 0.23 7.47 -7.39
CA TYR A 142 -1.18 7.73 -7.11
C TYR A 142 -1.93 6.56 -6.47
N ALA A 143 -1.24 5.51 -6.00
CA ALA A 143 -1.86 4.45 -5.21
C ALA A 143 -2.33 5.00 -3.86
N ASN A 144 -3.48 4.53 -3.38
CA ASN A 144 -3.98 4.89 -2.05
C ASN A 144 -3.53 3.86 -1.02
N LEU A 145 -2.52 4.21 -0.23
CA LEU A 145 -1.93 3.35 0.81
C LEU A 145 -2.45 3.66 2.23
N ARG A 146 -3.52 4.46 2.36
CA ARG A 146 -4.03 4.87 3.67
C ARG A 146 -4.30 3.65 4.56
N SER A 147 -3.68 3.63 5.75
CA SER A 147 -3.80 2.54 6.73
C SER A 147 -3.40 1.16 6.19
N ALA A 148 -2.60 1.09 5.13
CA ALA A 148 -1.98 -0.16 4.70
C ALA A 148 -0.86 -0.58 5.67
N ASP A 149 -0.69 -1.89 5.88
CA ASP A 149 0.45 -2.43 6.64
C ASP A 149 1.59 -2.81 5.67
N LEU A 150 2.64 -1.99 5.65
CA LEU A 150 3.87 -2.20 4.86
C LEU A 150 5.04 -2.73 5.72
N SER A 151 4.77 -3.22 6.93
CA SER A 151 5.82 -3.74 7.83
C SER A 151 6.66 -4.80 7.11
N TYR A 152 7.98 -4.64 7.15
CA TYR A 152 8.93 -5.55 6.50
C TYR A 152 8.78 -5.65 4.97
N ALA A 153 7.97 -4.81 4.33
CA ALA A 153 7.84 -4.80 2.89
C ALA A 153 9.12 -4.26 2.23
N ASN A 154 9.49 -4.83 1.08
CA ASN A 154 10.65 -4.37 0.34
C ASN A 154 10.22 -3.42 -0.79
N LEU A 155 10.39 -2.12 -0.57
CA LEU A 155 10.06 -1.06 -1.53
C LEU A 155 11.28 -0.53 -2.31
N ARG A 156 12.39 -1.27 -2.34
CA ARG A 156 13.61 -0.83 -3.04
C ARG A 156 13.31 -0.52 -4.51
N SER A 157 13.67 0.69 -4.94
CA SER A 157 13.41 1.18 -6.29
C SER A 157 11.92 1.25 -6.69
N ALA A 158 10.99 1.17 -5.75
CA ALA A 158 9.58 1.43 -6.03
C ALA A 158 9.37 2.90 -6.44
N ASP A 159 8.42 3.14 -7.35
CA ASP A 159 8.10 4.49 -7.79
C ASP A 159 7.10 5.16 -6.82
N LEU A 160 7.63 5.99 -5.94
CA LEU A 160 6.90 6.76 -4.92
C LEU A 160 6.83 8.26 -5.26
N ARG A 161 7.12 8.64 -6.51
CA ARG A 161 7.27 10.05 -6.91
C ARG A 161 6.06 10.92 -6.61
N SER A 162 4.84 10.38 -6.69
CA SER A 162 3.64 11.16 -6.40
C SER A 162 3.54 11.57 -4.93
N PHE A 163 3.93 10.69 -4.01
CA PHE A 163 3.95 10.97 -2.58
C PHE A 163 5.01 12.03 -2.25
N LYS A 164 6.21 11.86 -2.79
CA LYS A 164 7.32 12.80 -2.63
C LYS A 164 7.00 14.17 -3.22
N ALA A 165 6.44 14.23 -4.44
CA ALA A 165 6.13 15.49 -5.11
C ALA A 165 5.06 16.28 -4.35
N ASP A 166 4.01 15.63 -3.85
CA ASP A 166 2.96 16.28 -3.09
C ASP A 166 3.48 16.79 -1.73
N LEU A 167 4.33 16.00 -1.05
CA LEU A 167 5.03 16.45 0.15
C LEU A 167 5.86 17.71 -0.16
N TRP A 168 6.65 17.70 -1.22
CA TRP A 168 7.48 18.85 -1.61
C TRP A 168 6.68 20.09 -1.94
N MET A 169 5.50 19.96 -2.56
CA MET A 169 4.58 21.08 -2.75
C MET A 169 4.14 21.66 -1.40
N THR A 170 3.75 20.81 -0.47
CA THR A 170 3.36 21.22 0.89
C THR A 170 4.51 21.92 1.62
N LEU A 171 5.73 21.38 1.55
CA LEU A 171 6.91 22.00 2.16
C LEU A 171 7.24 23.35 1.54
N THR A 172 7.08 23.49 0.23
CA THR A 172 7.34 24.77 -0.47
C THR A 172 6.41 25.88 -0.01
N GLN A 173 5.16 25.55 0.27
CA GLN A 173 4.17 26.50 0.81
C GLN A 173 4.39 26.80 2.31
N ASN A 174 5.15 25.95 3.02
CA ASN A 174 5.32 25.99 4.46
C ASN A 174 6.80 25.90 4.87
N ARG A 175 7.66 26.68 4.20
CA ARG A 175 9.14 26.57 4.31
C ARG A 175 9.66 26.72 5.73
N HIS A 176 9.07 27.63 6.51
CA HIS A 176 9.53 27.95 7.86
C HIS A 176 9.21 26.85 8.87
N GLU A 177 8.26 25.98 8.57
CA GLU A 177 7.81 24.89 9.43
C GLU A 177 8.51 23.55 9.15
N VAL A 178 9.27 23.46 8.06
CA VAL A 178 10.00 22.25 7.69
C VAL A 178 10.95 21.76 8.80
N PRO A 179 11.71 22.63 9.50
CA PRO A 179 12.52 22.20 10.63
C PRO A 179 11.70 21.56 11.76
N ALA A 180 10.52 22.09 12.06
CA ALA A 180 9.63 21.53 13.09
C ALA A 180 9.04 20.17 12.66
N LEU A 181 8.68 20.01 11.39
CA LEU A 181 8.25 18.72 10.84
C LEU A 181 9.36 17.67 10.94
N ILE A 182 10.59 18.00 10.59
CA ILE A 182 11.75 17.11 10.69
C ILE A 182 11.96 16.68 12.14
N ALA A 183 11.89 17.62 13.09
CA ALA A 183 11.99 17.31 14.51
C ALA A 183 10.84 16.38 14.97
N ALA A 184 9.61 16.64 14.52
CA ALA A 184 8.46 15.81 14.86
C ALA A 184 8.59 14.37 14.33
N LEU A 185 9.11 14.18 13.10
CA LEU A 185 9.38 12.85 12.54
C LEU A 185 10.45 12.10 13.33
N ARG A 186 11.56 12.75 13.67
CA ARG A 186 12.64 12.15 14.48
C ARG A 186 12.19 11.73 15.86
N ASP A 187 11.33 12.54 16.48
CA ASP A 187 10.84 12.32 17.84
C ASP A 187 9.64 11.35 17.91
N GLY A 188 9.11 10.88 16.77
CA GLY A 188 7.90 10.07 16.73
C GLY A 188 6.64 10.85 17.16
N ARG A 189 6.60 12.16 16.95
CA ARG A 189 5.47 13.05 17.29
C ARG A 189 4.46 13.22 16.16
N VAL A 190 4.66 12.54 15.03
CA VAL A 190 3.68 12.51 13.93
C VAL A 190 2.64 11.42 14.21
N ASP A 191 1.37 11.72 13.98
CA ASP A 191 0.26 10.76 14.05
C ASP A 191 -0.72 11.02 12.90
N GLY A 192 -0.61 10.24 11.84
CA GLY A 192 -1.45 10.36 10.66
C GLY A 192 -2.92 9.98 10.88
N SER A 193 -3.30 9.49 12.05
CA SER A 193 -4.69 9.18 12.39
C SER A 193 -5.51 10.41 12.79
N THR A 194 -4.87 11.54 13.09
CA THR A 194 -5.52 12.74 13.60
C THR A 194 -4.98 14.02 12.96
N TYR A 195 -5.83 15.02 12.81
CA TYR A 195 -5.44 16.39 12.40
C TYR A 195 -5.18 17.32 13.58
N LYS A 196 -5.47 16.91 14.81
CA LYS A 196 -5.47 17.75 16.02
C LYS A 196 -4.59 17.15 17.11
N GLY A 197 -4.12 18.04 18.01
CA GLY A 197 -3.33 17.67 19.17
C GLY A 197 -1.83 17.90 18.94
N GLU A 198 -1.02 17.56 19.95
CA GLU A 198 0.45 17.72 19.89
C GLU A 198 1.10 16.80 18.85
N CYS A 199 0.50 15.63 18.64
CA CYS A 199 0.85 14.69 17.59
C CYS A 199 -0.25 14.71 16.53
N ALA A 200 0.09 14.98 15.28
CA ALA A 200 -0.88 15.13 14.21
C ALA A 200 -0.29 14.65 12.86
N CYS A 201 -1.15 14.53 11.84
CA CYS A 201 -0.73 14.24 10.46
C CYS A 201 0.19 15.34 9.89
N LEU A 202 0.54 15.25 8.62
CA LEU A 202 1.41 16.25 7.96
C LEU A 202 0.90 17.67 8.17
N VAL A 203 -0.34 17.94 7.74
CA VAL A 203 -0.92 19.30 7.83
C VAL A 203 -1.14 19.73 9.28
N GLY A 204 -1.57 18.82 10.15
CA GLY A 204 -1.71 19.12 11.57
C GLY A 204 -0.37 19.44 12.24
N THR A 205 0.70 18.75 11.89
CA THR A 205 2.07 19.03 12.40
C THR A 205 2.55 20.41 11.94
N ILE A 206 2.31 20.78 10.67
CA ILE A 206 2.63 22.10 10.13
C ILE A 206 1.78 23.19 10.81
N ALA A 207 0.48 22.93 11.00
CA ALA A 207 -0.42 23.87 11.67
C ALA A 207 0.00 24.14 13.13
N ASN A 208 0.43 23.09 13.85
CA ASN A 208 0.98 23.23 15.20
C ASN A 208 2.25 24.11 15.22
N ALA A 209 3.15 23.92 14.25
CA ALA A 209 4.37 24.72 14.12
C ALA A 209 4.05 26.20 13.83
N LYS A 210 3.00 26.46 13.03
CA LYS A 210 2.50 27.82 12.75
C LYS A 210 1.68 28.44 13.88
N SER A 211 1.27 27.65 14.87
CA SER A 211 0.30 28.07 15.90
C SER A 211 -1.06 28.50 15.30
N VAL A 212 -1.49 27.82 14.23
CA VAL A 212 -2.79 28.03 13.57
C VAL A 212 -3.66 26.77 13.65
N LYS A 213 -4.95 26.92 13.34
CA LYS A 213 -5.83 25.76 13.21
C LYS A 213 -5.53 25.02 11.89
N TYR A 214 -5.59 23.68 11.90
CA TYR A 214 -5.30 22.86 10.72
C TYR A 214 -6.24 23.13 9.53
N ASP A 215 -7.48 23.56 9.79
CA ASP A 215 -8.50 23.85 8.78
C ASP A 215 -8.23 25.14 7.96
N VAL A 216 -7.23 25.92 8.36
CA VAL A 216 -6.74 27.10 7.60
C VAL A 216 -5.77 26.69 6.49
N LEU A 217 -5.20 25.49 6.56
CA LEU A 217 -4.25 24.98 5.58
C LEU A 217 -4.98 24.11 4.54
N ASP A 218 -4.49 24.14 3.30
CA ASP A 218 -5.00 23.23 2.28
C ASP A 218 -4.70 21.77 2.67
N HIS A 219 -5.75 21.01 2.84
CA HIS A 219 -5.66 19.60 3.25
C HIS A 219 -6.75 18.75 2.58
N GLY A 220 -6.37 17.60 2.10
CA GLY A 220 -7.30 16.66 1.50
C GLY A 220 -6.88 15.22 1.80
N ALA A 221 -7.76 14.44 2.42
CA ALA A 221 -7.48 13.02 2.72
C ALA A 221 -7.15 12.18 1.47
N SER A 222 -7.36 12.74 0.27
CA SER A 222 -6.99 12.15 -1.02
C SER A 222 -5.61 12.59 -1.51
N ASN A 223 -4.98 13.59 -0.88
CA ASN A 223 -3.65 14.06 -1.28
C ASN A 223 -2.61 12.97 -0.99
N PRO A 224 -1.70 12.65 -1.93
CA PRO A 224 -0.73 11.58 -1.76
C PRO A 224 0.10 11.68 -0.48
N ALA A 225 0.62 12.86 -0.13
CA ALA A 225 1.40 13.05 1.09
C ALA A 225 0.58 12.77 2.36
N GLU A 226 -0.67 13.24 2.43
CA GLU A 226 -1.56 12.94 3.57
C GLU A 226 -1.85 11.44 3.69
N GLN A 227 -2.02 10.75 2.57
CA GLN A 227 -2.19 9.29 2.56
C GLN A 227 -0.94 8.58 3.06
N TRP A 228 0.24 9.07 2.70
CA TRP A 228 1.51 8.54 3.20
C TRP A 228 1.65 8.74 4.71
N PHE A 229 1.42 9.96 5.17
CA PHE A 229 1.46 10.28 6.61
C PHE A 229 0.41 9.51 7.42
N ALA A 230 -0.73 9.15 6.82
CA ALA A 230 -1.75 8.32 7.48
C ALA A 230 -1.27 6.90 7.88
N MET A 231 -0.11 6.45 7.41
CA MET A 231 0.52 5.20 7.86
C MET A 231 1.31 5.36 9.15
N ILE A 232 1.75 6.59 9.49
CA ILE A 232 2.55 6.89 10.69
C ILE A 232 1.61 6.95 11.91
N ARG A 233 2.01 6.35 13.02
CA ARG A 233 1.32 6.41 14.31
C ARG A 233 2.19 7.14 15.32
N LYS A 234 1.56 7.67 16.36
CA LYS A 234 2.28 8.26 17.48
C LYS A 234 3.29 7.27 18.05
N GLY A 235 4.54 7.69 18.13
CA GLY A 235 5.66 6.88 18.61
C GLY A 235 6.47 6.20 17.50
N ASP A 236 5.94 6.11 16.26
CA ASP A 236 6.71 5.55 15.13
C ASP A 236 7.89 6.46 14.78
N LYS A 237 9.09 5.92 14.84
CA LYS A 237 10.34 6.62 14.54
C LYS A 237 10.98 6.07 13.26
N PRO A 238 11.83 6.84 12.57
CA PRO A 238 12.49 6.42 11.33
C PRO A 238 13.33 5.15 11.42
N GLU A 239 13.78 4.77 12.60
CA GLU A 239 14.55 3.56 12.88
C GLU A 239 13.71 2.31 13.14
N ASP A 240 12.38 2.46 13.30
CA ASP A 240 11.50 1.33 13.64
C ASP A 240 11.22 0.44 12.43
N ASP A 241 11.18 -0.87 12.63
CA ASP A 241 10.82 -1.88 11.61
C ASP A 241 9.29 -2.01 11.40
N SER A 242 8.52 -0.98 11.79
CA SER A 242 7.07 -0.92 11.58
C SER A 242 6.72 -0.28 10.22
N ALA A 243 5.47 -0.42 9.79
CA ALA A 243 4.97 0.31 8.61
C ALA A 243 5.05 1.82 8.80
N GLY A 244 4.71 2.30 10.00
CA GLY A 244 4.78 3.72 10.34
C GLY A 244 6.22 4.21 10.46
N GLY A 245 7.14 3.40 11.00
CA GLY A 245 8.57 3.71 11.04
C GLY A 245 9.15 3.83 9.64
N PHE A 246 8.83 2.91 8.73
CA PHE A 246 9.22 3.03 7.32
C PHE A 246 8.65 4.32 6.68
N ALA A 247 7.37 4.62 6.90
CA ALA A 247 6.75 5.83 6.34
C ALA A 247 7.38 7.10 6.91
N SER A 248 7.69 7.12 8.23
CA SER A 248 8.39 8.20 8.92
C SER A 248 9.79 8.41 8.36
N LYS A 249 10.54 7.32 8.13
CA LYS A 249 11.88 7.36 7.52
C LYS A 249 11.86 8.01 6.13
N MET A 250 10.99 7.55 5.26
CA MET A 250 10.88 8.10 3.90
C MET A 250 10.46 9.57 3.92
N ALA A 251 9.50 9.95 4.78
CA ALA A 251 9.08 11.35 4.94
C ALA A 251 10.24 12.22 5.43
N LEU A 252 11.04 11.73 6.36
CA LEU A 252 12.23 12.41 6.86
C LEU A 252 13.28 12.58 5.73
N GLU A 253 13.61 11.50 5.02
CA GLU A 253 14.58 11.55 3.91
C GLU A 253 14.16 12.55 2.84
N TRP A 254 12.88 12.55 2.43
CA TRP A 254 12.36 13.50 1.44
C TRP A 254 12.35 14.95 1.95
N SER A 255 12.11 15.15 3.24
CA SER A 255 12.14 16.50 3.85
C SER A 255 13.57 17.04 3.94
N LEU A 256 14.54 16.21 4.29
CA LEU A 256 15.96 16.56 4.31
C LEU A 256 16.48 16.87 2.90
N GLU A 257 16.13 16.04 1.92
CA GLU A 257 16.50 16.30 0.52
C GLU A 257 15.90 17.63 0.02
N TRP A 258 14.65 17.93 0.41
CA TRP A 258 14.02 19.23 0.09
C TRP A 258 14.79 20.41 0.70
N LEU A 259 15.25 20.31 1.98
CA LEU A 259 16.08 21.34 2.62
C LEU A 259 17.36 21.61 1.82
N VAL A 260 18.07 20.56 1.45
CA VAL A 260 19.35 20.68 0.68
C VAL A 260 19.10 21.39 -0.66
N LEU A 261 18.06 21.00 -1.38
CA LEU A 261 17.73 21.59 -2.69
C LEU A 261 17.25 23.05 -2.60
N ASN A 262 16.76 23.48 -1.43
CA ASN A 262 16.31 24.85 -1.19
C ASN A 262 17.33 25.69 -0.40
N GLU A 263 18.57 25.20 -0.25
CA GLU A 263 19.68 25.89 0.44
C GLU A 263 19.33 26.28 1.89
N MET A 264 18.49 25.50 2.54
CA MET A 264 18.13 25.70 3.94
C MET A 264 19.00 24.83 4.85
N THR A 265 19.40 25.38 5.99
CA THR A 265 20.19 24.62 6.98
C THR A 265 19.31 23.65 7.74
N GLU A 266 19.86 22.47 8.00
CA GLU A 266 19.22 21.50 8.91
C GLU A 266 19.11 22.09 10.32
N PRO A 267 17.99 21.92 11.05
CA PRO A 267 17.91 22.34 12.45
C PRO A 267 18.98 21.60 13.25
N ALA A 268 19.80 22.35 14.01
CA ALA A 268 20.75 21.73 14.92
C ALA A 268 19.99 20.74 15.82
N ALA A 269 20.48 19.50 15.90
CA ALA A 269 19.95 18.55 16.86
C ALA A 269 19.95 19.24 18.24
N ALA A 270 18.77 19.34 18.84
CA ALA A 270 18.68 19.88 20.20
C ALA A 270 19.56 18.96 21.06
N LEU A 271 20.72 19.48 21.44
CA LEU A 271 21.56 18.81 22.43
C LEU A 271 20.70 18.68 23.67
N SER A 272 20.33 17.46 24.01
CA SER A 272 19.69 17.14 25.28
C SER A 272 20.59 17.70 26.38
N THR A 273 20.17 18.83 26.97
CA THR A 273 20.80 19.34 28.19
C THR A 273 20.64 18.24 29.23
N PRO A 274 21.73 17.73 29.83
CA PRO A 274 21.60 16.78 30.91
C PRO A 274 20.87 17.50 32.04
N HIS A 275 19.74 16.94 32.45
CA HIS A 275 19.07 17.35 33.70
C HIS A 275 20.06 17.13 34.84
N THR A 276 20.66 18.20 35.32
CA THR A 276 21.35 18.20 36.61
C THR A 276 20.28 18.03 37.70
N PRO A 277 20.34 16.97 38.50
CA PRO A 277 19.46 16.87 39.67
C PRO A 277 19.92 17.94 40.66
N THR A 278 19.12 18.99 40.86
CA THR A 278 19.25 19.85 42.01
C THR A 278 18.79 19.04 43.21
N GLY A 279 19.76 18.61 44.02
CA GLY A 279 19.49 18.13 45.37
C GLY A 279 19.05 19.31 46.27
N GLU A 280 17.99 19.08 46.98
CA GLU A 280 17.78 19.38 48.42
C GLU A 280 16.48 18.70 48.84
#